data_563475afad414ff71d696b9202c00365
#
_entry.id   563475afad414ff71d696b9202c00365
#
_cell.length_a   1.000
_cell.length_b   1.000
_cell.length_c   1.000
_cell.angle_alpha   90.00
_cell.angle_beta   90.00
_cell.angle_gamma   90.00
#
_symmetry.space_group_name_H-M   'P 1'
#
loop_
_entity.id
_entity.type
_entity.pdbx_description
1 polymer ?
#
loop_
_entity_poly.entity_id
_entity_poly.type
_entity_poly.pdbx_seq_one_letter_code
_entity_poly.pdbx_strand_id
1 'polypeptide(L)'
;GVTYLRNIVPRLAADSRLELHLFLLEDQIETFQPVDRRVRVHRFPARQNMLGTIAWEQAAIPCRARKIGADVIFSPANFGCLLSGRNVILLRNAFAVVRGDPRAGRWFYWSMLGVATFLSILRARKILAVSDYALRALTFGLARFLGRRALVVHHGVDPRFSPDAGVIREKFILVVADLYVQKNLLNLIRAVA
;
A
#
# COMPACT_ATOMS: atom_id res chain seq x y z
N GLY A 1 -2.54 -2.10 -3.60
CA GLY A 1 -1.43 -1.25 -4.07
C GLY A 1 -1.82 -0.49 -5.32
N VAL A 2 -2.09 -1.19 -6.39
CA VAL A 2 -2.32 -0.62 -7.71
C VAL A 2 -3.45 0.41 -7.72
N THR A 3 -4.65 0.04 -7.28
CA THR A 3 -5.82 0.95 -7.24
C THR A 3 -5.53 2.23 -6.45
N TYR A 4 -4.82 2.11 -5.33
CA TYR A 4 -4.42 3.27 -4.54
C TYR A 4 -3.50 4.21 -5.33
N LEU A 5 -2.45 3.67 -5.95
CA LEU A 5 -1.52 4.46 -6.77
C LEU A 5 -2.21 5.10 -7.97
N ARG A 6 -3.08 4.37 -8.67
CA ARG A 6 -3.85 4.94 -9.80
C ARG A 6 -4.68 6.14 -9.41
N ASN A 7 -5.19 6.18 -8.19
CA ASN A 7 -6.00 7.30 -7.70
C ASN A 7 -5.16 8.46 -7.13
N ILE A 8 -4.01 8.17 -6.51
CA ILE A 8 -3.22 9.21 -5.86
C ILE A 8 -2.21 9.89 -6.79
N VAL A 9 -1.61 9.15 -7.74
CA VAL A 9 -0.59 9.68 -8.65
C VAL A 9 -1.07 10.88 -9.44
N PRO A 10 -2.25 10.88 -10.08
CA PRO A 10 -2.75 12.05 -10.80
C PRO A 10 -2.95 13.28 -9.90
N ARG A 11 -3.41 13.05 -8.67
CA ARG A 11 -3.60 14.13 -7.69
C ARG A 11 -2.29 14.73 -7.21
N LEU A 12 -1.29 13.90 -6.96
CA LEU A 12 0.07 14.36 -6.63
C LEU A 12 0.72 15.08 -7.83
N ALA A 13 0.50 14.59 -9.05
CA ALA A 13 1.01 15.24 -10.26
C ALA A 13 0.38 16.61 -10.54
N ALA A 14 -0.79 16.89 -9.98
CA ALA A 14 -1.42 18.19 -10.06
C ALA A 14 -0.75 19.26 -9.16
N ASP A 15 0.01 18.86 -8.14
CA ASP A 15 0.75 19.77 -7.27
C ASP A 15 2.09 20.14 -7.92
N SER A 16 2.21 21.40 -8.35
CA SER A 16 3.41 21.91 -9.02
C SER A 16 4.68 21.93 -8.15
N ARG A 17 4.53 21.76 -6.83
CA ARG A 17 5.67 21.66 -5.90
C ARG A 17 6.34 20.30 -5.93
N LEU A 18 5.72 19.29 -6.57
CA LEU A 18 6.19 17.93 -6.58
C LEU A 18 6.69 17.52 -7.98
N GLU A 19 7.89 16.99 -8.05
CA GLU A 19 8.39 16.26 -9.20
C GLU A 19 8.22 14.76 -8.94
N LEU A 20 7.36 14.11 -9.70
CA LEU A 20 7.00 12.71 -9.48
C LEU A 20 7.77 11.77 -10.40
N HIS A 21 8.39 10.77 -9.77
CA HIS A 21 9.06 9.66 -10.42
C HIS A 21 8.37 8.36 -10.06
N LEU A 22 7.82 7.66 -11.04
CA LEU A 22 7.12 6.39 -10.85
C LEU A 22 8.02 5.25 -11.32
N PHE A 23 8.34 4.32 -10.42
CA PHE A 23 9.17 3.14 -10.69
C PHE A 23 8.26 1.94 -10.91
N LEU A 24 8.23 1.42 -12.13
CA LEU A 24 7.38 0.31 -12.54
C LEU A 24 8.17 -0.83 -13.15
N LEU A 25 7.74 -2.04 -12.91
CA LEU A 25 8.14 -3.21 -13.70
C LEU A 25 7.42 -3.18 -15.05
N GLU A 26 8.02 -3.76 -16.08
CA GLU A 26 7.47 -3.73 -17.45
C GLU A 26 6.06 -4.33 -17.54
N ASP A 27 5.80 -5.39 -16.79
CA ASP A 27 4.48 -6.04 -16.69
C ASP A 27 3.40 -5.19 -15.99
N GLN A 28 3.81 -4.12 -15.30
CA GLN A 28 2.90 -3.22 -14.60
C GLN A 28 2.52 -1.97 -15.41
N ILE A 29 3.25 -1.67 -16.49
CA ILE A 29 3.11 -0.41 -17.21
C ILE A 29 1.69 -0.21 -17.73
N GLU A 30 1.10 -1.22 -18.37
CA GLU A 30 -0.25 -1.16 -18.92
C GLU A 30 -1.30 -0.85 -17.86
N THR A 31 -1.09 -1.36 -16.66
CA THR A 31 -2.00 -1.13 -15.52
C THR A 31 -2.08 0.34 -15.11
N PHE A 32 -1.04 1.12 -15.38
CA PHE A 32 -0.96 2.53 -15.02
C PHE A 32 -1.24 3.49 -16.17
N GLN A 33 -1.53 2.99 -17.38
CA GLN A 33 -1.88 3.83 -18.51
C GLN A 33 -3.33 4.40 -18.40
N PRO A 34 -3.58 5.65 -18.88
CA PRO A 34 -2.58 6.64 -19.28
C PRO A 34 -1.90 7.31 -18.07
N VAL A 35 -0.59 7.50 -18.15
CA VAL A 35 0.17 8.23 -17.11
C VAL A 35 0.19 9.72 -17.45
N ASP A 36 -0.03 10.57 -16.46
CA ASP A 36 0.09 12.03 -16.60
C ASP A 36 1.50 12.40 -17.11
N ARG A 37 1.58 13.29 -18.10
CA ARG A 37 2.86 13.70 -18.73
C ARG A 37 3.83 14.36 -17.75
N ARG A 38 3.35 14.84 -16.61
CA ARG A 38 4.16 15.41 -15.53
C ARG A 38 4.86 14.36 -14.68
N VAL A 39 4.51 13.07 -14.83
CA VAL A 39 5.10 11.95 -14.09
C VAL A 39 6.19 11.31 -14.94
N ARG A 40 7.41 11.27 -14.41
CA ARG A 40 8.54 10.57 -15.05
C ARG A 40 8.50 9.09 -14.71
N VAL A 41 8.25 8.25 -15.70
CA VAL A 41 8.19 6.79 -15.53
C VAL A 41 9.56 6.17 -15.74
N HIS A 42 10.02 5.43 -14.74
CA HIS A 42 11.24 4.60 -14.80
C HIS A 42 10.84 3.15 -14.94
N ARG A 43 11.21 2.54 -16.06
CA ARG A 43 10.89 1.15 -16.40
C ARG A 43 12.01 0.24 -15.96
N PHE A 44 11.63 -0.91 -15.41
CA PHE A 44 12.55 -1.95 -14.99
C PHE A 44 12.10 -3.29 -15.60
N PRO A 45 13.05 -4.18 -15.94
CA PRO A 45 12.69 -5.51 -16.43
C PRO A 45 11.78 -6.26 -15.45
N ALA A 46 10.80 -6.98 -15.98
CA ALA A 46 9.93 -7.82 -15.18
C ALA A 46 10.74 -8.85 -14.36
N ARG A 47 10.32 -9.10 -13.13
CA ARG A 47 11.00 -10.02 -12.21
C ARG A 47 10.29 -11.36 -12.18
N GLN A 48 11.03 -12.43 -12.43
CA GLN A 48 10.48 -13.78 -12.48
C GLN A 48 10.51 -14.50 -11.13
N ASN A 49 11.23 -13.96 -10.14
CA ASN A 49 11.38 -14.59 -8.84
C ASN A 49 11.39 -13.58 -7.67
N MET A 50 11.12 -14.10 -6.47
CA MET A 50 11.04 -13.32 -5.24
C MET A 50 12.36 -12.62 -4.90
N LEU A 51 13.50 -13.27 -5.09
CA LEU A 51 14.80 -12.68 -4.79
C LEU A 51 15.11 -11.50 -5.69
N GLY A 52 14.80 -11.60 -6.98
CA GLY A 52 14.92 -10.48 -7.93
C GLY A 52 14.04 -9.29 -7.55
N THR A 53 12.82 -9.54 -7.08
CA THR A 53 11.91 -8.48 -6.61
C THR A 53 12.48 -7.79 -5.36
N ILE A 54 12.97 -8.56 -4.38
CA ILE A 54 13.60 -8.00 -3.18
C ILE A 54 14.84 -7.18 -3.54
N ALA A 55 15.72 -7.71 -4.40
CA ALA A 55 16.92 -7.00 -4.83
C ALA A 55 16.57 -5.68 -5.54
N TRP A 56 15.53 -5.69 -6.38
CA TRP A 56 15.03 -4.49 -7.04
C TRP A 56 14.51 -3.47 -6.03
N GLU A 57 13.65 -3.86 -5.11
CA GLU A 57 13.07 -2.97 -4.10
C GLU A 57 14.14 -2.44 -3.13
N GLN A 58 15.08 -3.26 -2.70
CA GLN A 58 16.04 -2.90 -1.66
C GLN A 58 17.33 -2.26 -2.19
N ALA A 59 17.70 -2.47 -3.44
CA ALA A 59 18.93 -1.94 -4.02
C ALA A 59 18.68 -1.04 -5.23
N ALA A 60 17.98 -1.52 -6.27
CA ALA A 60 17.83 -0.76 -7.52
C ALA A 60 17.02 0.53 -7.32
N ILE A 61 15.88 0.48 -6.61
CA ILE A 61 15.06 1.67 -6.33
C ILE A 61 15.83 2.71 -5.52
N PRO A 62 16.45 2.42 -4.35
CA PRO A 62 17.20 3.41 -3.61
C PRO A 62 18.40 3.98 -4.38
N CYS A 63 19.10 3.15 -5.14
CA CYS A 63 20.22 3.60 -5.97
C CYS A 63 19.73 4.59 -7.03
N ARG A 64 18.66 4.27 -7.75
CA ARG A 64 18.09 5.14 -8.76
C ARG A 64 17.54 6.42 -8.17
N ALA A 65 16.83 6.33 -7.04
CA ALA A 65 16.31 7.49 -6.33
C ALA A 65 17.42 8.46 -5.89
N ARG A 66 18.56 7.94 -5.43
CA ARG A 66 19.74 8.77 -5.13
C ARG A 66 20.29 9.47 -6.37
N LYS A 67 20.42 8.75 -7.49
CA LYS A 67 20.96 9.30 -8.76
C LYS A 67 20.11 10.44 -9.30
N ILE A 68 18.80 10.41 -9.13
CA ILE A 68 17.90 11.48 -9.56
C ILE A 68 17.69 12.56 -8.50
N GLY A 69 18.35 12.45 -7.34
CA GLY A 69 18.22 13.44 -6.26
C GLY A 69 16.90 13.40 -5.51
N ALA A 70 16.15 12.28 -5.54
CA ALA A 70 14.85 12.19 -4.89
C ALA A 70 14.91 12.46 -3.38
N ASP A 71 14.05 13.35 -2.86
CA ASP A 71 13.96 13.70 -1.45
C ASP A 71 13.24 12.64 -0.62
N VAL A 72 12.30 11.92 -1.25
CA VAL A 72 11.43 10.92 -0.61
C VAL A 72 11.23 9.73 -1.52
N ILE A 73 11.26 8.53 -0.95
CA ILE A 73 10.79 7.31 -1.58
C ILE A 73 9.47 6.92 -0.91
N PHE A 74 8.37 6.94 -1.65
CA PHE A 74 7.08 6.51 -1.15
C PHE A 74 6.80 5.05 -1.52
N SER A 75 6.67 4.20 -0.51
CA SER A 75 6.33 2.78 -0.66
C SER A 75 4.87 2.56 -0.23
N PRO A 76 3.92 2.33 -1.16
CA PRO A 76 2.49 2.17 -0.83
C PRO A 76 2.18 0.76 -0.31
N ALA A 77 3.03 0.24 0.55
CA ALA A 77 2.96 -1.08 1.17
C ALA A 77 3.42 -1.01 2.62
N ASN A 78 3.11 -2.06 3.41
CA ASN A 78 3.52 -2.14 4.82
C ASN A 78 5.04 -2.11 5.01
N PHE A 79 5.80 -2.37 3.98
CA PHE A 79 7.25 -2.34 3.97
C PHE A 79 7.78 -1.47 2.82
N GLY A 80 9.03 -1.09 2.90
CA GLY A 80 9.69 -0.27 1.88
C GLY A 80 11.20 -0.48 1.86
N CYS A 81 11.91 0.43 1.23
CA CYS A 81 13.34 0.35 1.03
C CYS A 81 14.10 0.52 2.37
N LEU A 82 14.57 -0.57 2.97
CA LEU A 82 15.28 -0.57 4.25
C LEU A 82 16.64 0.16 4.17
N LEU A 83 17.24 0.19 2.98
CA LEU A 83 18.54 0.83 2.73
C LEU A 83 18.42 2.34 2.44
N SER A 84 17.22 2.91 2.53
CA SER A 84 17.01 4.35 2.33
C SER A 84 16.48 5.01 3.58
N GLY A 85 17.20 6.04 4.08
CA GLY A 85 16.72 6.91 5.17
C GLY A 85 15.61 7.90 4.75
N ARG A 86 15.24 7.93 3.47
CA ARG A 86 14.21 8.84 2.91
C ARG A 86 12.88 8.15 2.65
N ASN A 87 12.65 6.99 3.26
CA ASN A 87 11.51 6.15 3.00
C ASN A 87 10.26 6.62 3.76
N VAL A 88 9.12 6.69 3.05
CA VAL A 88 7.78 6.86 3.61
C VAL A 88 6.98 5.62 3.26
N ILE A 89 6.41 4.96 4.25
CA ILE A 89 5.63 3.72 4.08
C ILE A 89 4.16 3.95 4.36
N LEU A 90 3.30 3.12 3.74
CA LEU A 90 1.86 3.14 3.96
C LEU A 90 1.38 1.83 4.60
N LEU A 91 1.02 1.88 5.88
CA LEU A 91 0.45 0.75 6.62
C LEU A 91 -1.02 0.55 6.23
N ARG A 92 -1.34 -0.62 5.64
CA ARG A 92 -2.67 -0.88 5.06
C ARG A 92 -3.32 -2.16 5.55
N ASN A 93 -2.63 -3.26 5.39
CA ASN A 93 -3.19 -4.58 5.61
C ASN A 93 -2.63 -5.20 6.90
N ALA A 94 -3.32 -4.95 8.00
CA ALA A 94 -2.91 -5.45 9.31
C ALA A 94 -3.22 -6.94 9.49
N PHE A 95 -4.35 -7.42 8.96
CA PHE A 95 -4.81 -8.80 9.21
C PHE A 95 -3.78 -9.85 8.79
N ALA A 96 -3.25 -9.73 7.57
CA ALA A 96 -2.30 -10.70 7.02
C ALA A 96 -0.98 -10.77 7.79
N VAL A 97 -0.55 -9.63 8.37
CA VAL A 97 0.71 -9.54 9.13
C VAL A 97 0.54 -9.99 10.57
N VAL A 98 -0.61 -9.69 11.20
CA VAL A 98 -0.83 -9.91 12.64
C VAL A 98 -1.39 -11.31 12.93
N ARG A 99 -2.30 -11.81 12.10
CA ARG A 99 -2.96 -13.10 12.33
C ARG A 99 -2.41 -14.26 11.51
N GLY A 100 -1.67 -13.93 10.44
CA GLY A 100 -1.18 -14.96 9.52
C GLY A 100 -2.30 -15.68 8.76
N ASP A 101 -1.91 -16.50 7.80
CA ASP A 101 -2.80 -17.46 7.14
C ASP A 101 -2.47 -18.84 7.73
N PRO A 102 -3.43 -19.56 8.36
CA PRO A 102 -3.18 -20.86 8.99
C PRO A 102 -2.83 -21.96 7.99
N ARG A 103 -2.84 -21.68 6.70
CA ARG A 103 -2.48 -22.68 5.67
C ARG A 103 -1.02 -23.10 5.82
N ALA A 104 -0.80 -24.39 5.96
CA ALA A 104 0.53 -24.98 6.05
C ALA A 104 1.44 -24.48 4.91
N GLY A 105 2.65 -24.07 5.22
CA GLY A 105 3.65 -23.58 4.26
C GLY A 105 3.69 -22.06 4.06
N ARG A 106 2.66 -21.30 4.48
CA ARG A 106 2.66 -19.82 4.39
C ARG A 106 3.17 -19.10 5.63
N TRP A 107 3.33 -19.81 6.74
CA TRP A 107 3.81 -19.24 7.99
C TRP A 107 5.16 -18.51 7.85
N PHE A 108 6.10 -19.13 7.16
CA PHE A 108 7.42 -18.52 6.92
C PHE A 108 7.32 -17.21 6.12
N TYR A 109 6.51 -17.20 5.07
CA TYR A 109 6.27 -16.01 4.25
C TYR A 109 5.68 -14.86 5.09
N TRP A 110 4.66 -15.14 5.90
CA TRP A 110 4.02 -14.12 6.73
C TRP A 110 4.91 -13.61 7.85
N SER A 111 5.73 -14.49 8.44
CA SER A 111 6.73 -14.11 9.44
C SER A 111 7.79 -13.20 8.83
N MET A 112 8.31 -13.53 7.66
CA MET A 112 9.26 -12.71 6.93
C MET A 112 8.67 -11.34 6.58
N LEU A 113 7.41 -11.30 6.14
CA LEU A 113 6.71 -10.05 5.85
C LEU A 113 6.50 -9.21 7.11
N GLY A 114 6.20 -9.84 8.25
CA GLY A 114 6.09 -9.19 9.55
C GLY A 114 7.43 -8.54 9.97
N VAL A 115 8.53 -9.27 9.85
CA VAL A 115 9.88 -8.75 10.12
C VAL A 115 10.21 -7.58 9.18
N ALA A 116 9.95 -7.71 7.89
CA ALA A 116 10.18 -6.65 6.92
C ALA A 116 9.35 -5.39 7.24
N THR A 117 8.09 -5.57 7.65
CA THR A 117 7.22 -4.47 8.10
C THR A 117 7.79 -3.80 9.35
N PHE A 118 8.18 -4.57 10.36
CA PHE A 118 8.76 -4.05 11.59
C PHE A 118 10.05 -3.26 11.34
N LEU A 119 10.98 -3.82 10.57
CA LEU A 119 12.22 -3.13 10.20
C LEU A 119 11.94 -1.85 9.39
N SER A 120 10.94 -1.89 8.51
CA SER A 120 10.52 -0.71 7.74
C SER A 120 9.95 0.39 8.64
N ILE A 121 9.16 0.04 9.66
CA ILE A 121 8.64 0.99 10.65
C ILE A 121 9.79 1.66 11.41
N LEU A 122 10.80 0.90 11.81
CA LEU A 122 11.97 1.45 12.51
C LEU A 122 12.77 2.44 11.63
N ARG A 123 12.92 2.12 10.34
CA ARG A 123 13.75 2.87 9.39
C ARG A 123 13.02 3.99 8.65
N ALA A 124 11.69 3.96 8.57
CA ALA A 124 10.90 4.94 7.83
C ALA A 124 11.04 6.35 8.42
N ARG A 125 11.24 7.34 7.56
CA ARG A 125 11.21 8.76 7.93
C ARG A 125 9.81 9.20 8.35
N LYS A 126 8.79 8.70 7.65
CA LYS A 126 7.37 8.89 7.97
C LYS A 126 6.60 7.60 7.73
N ILE A 127 5.57 7.43 8.51
CA ILE A 127 4.67 6.28 8.46
C ILE A 127 3.26 6.83 8.28
N LEU A 128 2.63 6.48 7.19
CA LEU A 128 1.23 6.76 6.95
C LEU A 128 0.44 5.48 7.28
N ALA A 129 -0.68 5.60 7.95
CA ALA A 129 -1.58 4.48 8.18
C ALA A 129 -2.99 4.81 7.70
N VAL A 130 -3.66 3.85 7.10
CA VAL A 130 -5.01 4.07 6.54
C VAL A 130 -6.10 4.15 7.62
N SER A 131 -5.78 3.76 8.85
CA SER A 131 -6.67 3.84 10.00
C SER A 131 -5.88 3.71 11.32
N ASP A 132 -6.48 4.15 12.43
CA ASP A 132 -5.92 3.93 13.77
C ASP A 132 -5.77 2.45 14.10
N TYR A 133 -6.69 1.62 13.62
CA TYR A 133 -6.57 0.17 13.76
C TYR A 133 -5.31 -0.35 13.07
N ALA A 134 -5.08 0.01 11.79
CA ALA A 134 -3.90 -0.42 11.06
C ALA A 134 -2.62 0.07 11.73
N LEU A 135 -2.59 1.31 12.20
CA LEU A 135 -1.45 1.86 12.92
C LEU A 135 -1.16 1.06 14.19
N ARG A 136 -2.14 0.88 15.07
CA ARG A 136 -1.95 0.16 16.33
C ARG A 136 -1.58 -1.30 16.13
N ALA A 137 -2.26 -2.00 15.22
CA ALA A 137 -2.04 -3.42 14.96
C ALA A 137 -0.63 -3.69 14.38
N LEU A 138 -0.22 -2.91 13.37
CA LEU A 138 1.06 -3.12 12.69
C LEU A 138 2.28 -2.60 13.46
N THR A 139 2.08 -1.67 14.39
CA THR A 139 3.14 -1.21 15.29
C THR A 139 3.22 -2.01 16.58
N PHE A 140 2.42 -3.08 16.73
CA PHE A 140 2.38 -3.91 17.94
C PHE A 140 2.21 -3.10 19.23
N GLY A 141 1.37 -2.06 19.19
CA GLY A 141 1.12 -1.17 20.31
C GLY A 141 2.19 -0.08 20.54
N LEU A 142 3.26 -0.06 19.76
CA LEU A 142 4.34 0.94 19.89
C LEU A 142 4.02 2.26 19.20
N ALA A 143 2.81 2.45 18.66
CA ALA A 143 2.40 3.66 17.95
C ALA A 143 2.67 4.96 18.72
N ARG A 144 2.49 4.93 20.05
CA ARG A 144 2.75 6.07 20.95
C ARG A 144 4.19 6.57 20.92
N PHE A 145 5.15 5.68 20.66
CA PHE A 145 6.58 6.03 20.62
C PHE A 145 7.01 6.60 19.27
N LEU A 146 6.17 6.48 18.25
CA LEU A 146 6.46 7.00 16.92
C LEU A 146 6.24 8.51 16.80
N GLY A 147 5.44 9.09 17.70
CA GLY A 147 5.18 10.52 17.77
C GLY A 147 4.77 11.11 16.40
N ARG A 148 5.41 12.22 16.01
CA ARG A 148 5.14 12.89 14.74
C ARG A 148 5.61 12.13 13.49
N ARG A 149 6.23 10.96 13.65
CA ARG A 149 6.62 10.11 12.50
C ARG A 149 5.44 9.35 11.92
N ALA A 150 4.42 9.06 12.73
CA ALA A 150 3.24 8.30 12.31
C ALA A 150 2.02 9.22 12.18
N LEU A 151 1.32 9.09 11.06
CA LEU A 151 0.12 9.85 10.74
C LEU A 151 -0.96 8.90 10.22
N VAL A 152 -2.19 9.09 10.69
CA VAL A 152 -3.35 8.41 10.11
C VAL A 152 -3.91 9.26 8.98
N VAL A 153 -4.01 8.68 7.79
CA VAL A 153 -4.57 9.29 6.59
C VAL A 153 -5.59 8.32 6.00
N HIS A 154 -6.86 8.59 6.23
CA HIS A 154 -7.93 7.75 5.71
C HIS A 154 -7.97 7.77 4.19
N HIS A 155 -8.39 6.65 3.59
CA HIS A 155 -8.64 6.62 2.15
C HIS A 155 -9.82 7.52 1.80
N GLY A 156 -9.64 8.30 0.74
CA GLY A 156 -10.75 9.03 0.13
C GLY A 156 -11.66 8.08 -0.66
N VAL A 157 -12.85 8.57 -0.97
CA VAL A 157 -13.80 7.92 -1.86
C VAL A 157 -13.71 8.59 -3.24
N ASP A 158 -13.80 7.79 -4.30
CA ASP A 158 -13.85 8.30 -5.67
C ASP A 158 -15.15 9.10 -5.86
N PRO A 159 -15.12 10.32 -6.43
CA PRO A 159 -16.32 11.14 -6.68
C PRO A 159 -17.43 10.46 -7.48
N ARG A 160 -17.09 9.40 -8.25
CA ARG A 160 -18.09 8.57 -8.95
C ARG A 160 -19.05 7.85 -7.99
N PHE A 161 -18.65 7.64 -6.74
CA PHE A 161 -19.50 7.08 -5.69
C PHE A 161 -20.18 8.22 -4.92
N SER A 162 -21.12 8.88 -5.56
CA SER A 162 -21.94 9.92 -4.95
C SER A 162 -23.38 9.44 -4.80
N PRO A 163 -24.11 9.89 -3.77
CA PRO A 163 -25.54 9.62 -3.67
C PRO A 163 -26.28 10.17 -4.88
N ASP A 164 -27.09 9.35 -5.52
CA ASP A 164 -28.02 9.77 -6.55
C ASP A 164 -29.43 9.82 -5.96
N ALA A 165 -30.03 11.02 -5.95
CA ALA A 165 -31.37 11.24 -5.42
C ALA A 165 -32.47 10.59 -6.27
N GLY A 166 -32.19 10.27 -7.54
CA GLY A 166 -33.13 9.63 -8.47
C GLY A 166 -33.20 8.11 -8.34
N VAL A 167 -32.29 7.49 -7.58
CA VAL A 167 -32.28 6.03 -7.44
C VAL A 167 -33.29 5.58 -6.41
N ILE A 168 -34.22 4.71 -6.84
CA ILE A 168 -35.16 4.03 -5.96
C ILE A 168 -34.37 3.07 -5.05
N ARG A 169 -34.50 3.25 -3.76
CA ARG A 169 -33.81 2.40 -2.77
C ARG A 169 -34.60 1.08 -2.61
N GLU A 170 -33.93 0.01 -2.95
CA GLU A 170 -34.44 -1.34 -2.71
C GLU A 170 -33.97 -1.88 -1.36
N LYS A 171 -34.73 -2.81 -0.77
CA LYS A 171 -34.38 -3.47 0.48
C LYS A 171 -33.46 -4.67 0.18
N PHE A 172 -32.16 -4.44 0.12
CA PHE A 172 -31.16 -5.51 -0.02
C PHE A 172 -29.90 -5.20 0.79
N ILE A 173 -29.12 -6.23 1.06
CA ILE A 173 -27.79 -6.10 1.67
C ILE A 173 -26.75 -6.27 0.56
N LEU A 174 -26.04 -5.19 0.23
CA LEU A 174 -24.96 -5.21 -0.74
C LEU A 174 -23.63 -5.52 -0.06
N VAL A 175 -22.92 -6.52 -0.58
CA VAL A 175 -21.56 -6.84 -0.16
C VAL A 175 -20.63 -6.79 -1.38
N VAL A 176 -19.61 -5.94 -1.31
CA VAL A 176 -18.56 -5.84 -2.32
C VAL A 176 -17.25 -6.27 -1.69
N ALA A 177 -16.85 -7.51 -1.93
CA ALA A 177 -15.63 -8.07 -1.34
C ALA A 177 -15.10 -9.25 -2.16
N ASP A 178 -13.79 -9.47 -2.11
CA ASP A 178 -13.18 -10.71 -2.56
C ASP A 178 -13.52 -11.87 -1.59
N LEU A 179 -13.55 -13.12 -2.09
CA LEU A 179 -13.88 -14.31 -1.31
C LEU A 179 -12.72 -14.75 -0.39
N TYR A 180 -12.23 -13.85 0.44
CA TYR A 180 -11.23 -14.18 1.45
C TYR A 180 -11.85 -14.46 2.80
N VAL A 181 -11.28 -15.41 3.55
CA VAL A 181 -11.71 -15.79 4.92
C VAL A 181 -11.84 -14.57 5.84
N GLN A 182 -10.94 -13.61 5.72
CA GLN A 182 -10.95 -12.37 6.49
C GLN A 182 -12.18 -11.48 6.27
N LYS A 183 -12.92 -11.67 5.17
CA LYS A 183 -14.17 -10.93 4.88
C LYS A 183 -15.39 -11.52 5.59
N ASN A 184 -15.23 -12.73 6.13
CA ASN A 184 -16.21 -13.41 6.98
C ASN A 184 -17.63 -13.50 6.37
N LEU A 185 -17.70 -13.67 5.04
CA LEU A 185 -18.96 -13.68 4.28
C LEU A 185 -19.91 -14.81 4.74
N LEU A 186 -19.35 -15.94 5.18
CA LEU A 186 -20.15 -17.06 5.65
C LEU A 186 -21.01 -16.68 6.87
N ASN A 187 -20.43 -15.95 7.83
CA ASN A 187 -21.18 -15.50 8.99
C ASN A 187 -22.20 -14.41 8.63
N LEU A 188 -21.89 -13.56 7.64
CA LEU A 188 -22.88 -12.61 7.14
C LEU A 188 -24.10 -13.35 6.55
N ILE A 189 -23.87 -14.35 5.67
CA ILE A 189 -24.95 -15.15 5.08
C ILE A 189 -25.80 -15.80 6.18
N ARG A 190 -25.15 -16.42 7.16
CA ARG A 190 -25.86 -17.05 8.29
C ARG A 190 -26.67 -16.08 9.16
N ALA A 191 -26.25 -14.82 9.22
CA ALA A 191 -26.95 -13.81 10.01
C ALA A 191 -28.17 -13.22 9.29
N VAL A 192 -28.30 -13.43 7.99
CA VAL A 192 -29.36 -12.88 7.14
C VAL A 192 -30.35 -13.96 6.69
N ALA A 193 -29.94 -15.24 6.72
CA ALA A 193 -30.81 -16.39 6.44
C ALA A 193 -31.73 -16.70 7.61
#